data_c31a2e0c2c4a975a0171b5e2b2cc67a1
#
_entry.id   c31a2e0c2c4a975a0171b5e2b2cc67a1
#
_cell.length_a   1.000
_cell.length_b   1.000
_cell.length_c   1.000
_cell.angle_alpha   90.00
_cell.angle_beta   90.00
_cell.angle_gamma   90.00
#
_symmetry.space_group_name_H-M   'P 1'
#
loop_
_entity.id
_entity.type
_entity.pdbx_description
1 polymer ?
#
loop_
_entity_poly.entity_id
_entity_poly.type
_entity_poly.pdbx_seq_one_letter_code
_entity_poly.pdbx_strand_id
1 'polypeptide(L)'
;MNRFESWLATTDYGVAVREFPQGTRTAGEAARAVGCEVGQIVKSLVFLAGGRPVIALVSGANRLDERRLAAIAGSPVTKADAETARTATGFAIGGVPPFGHATELLVYMDRDLTGYGVVWAAAGRPDAVFEIEPDRLRELSKATVIDLK
;
A
#
# COMPACT_ATOMS: atom_id res chain seq x y z
N MET A 1 -5.37 -3.52 -19.29
CA MET A 1 -4.65 -3.74 -18.00
C MET A 1 -3.87 -2.49 -17.63
N ASN A 2 -3.84 -2.14 -16.34
CA ASN A 2 -2.95 -1.10 -15.86
C ASN A 2 -1.55 -1.68 -15.59
N ARG A 3 -0.60 -0.83 -15.18
CA ARG A 3 0.78 -1.25 -14.90
C ARG A 3 0.86 -2.40 -13.90
N PHE A 4 0.04 -2.35 -12.83
CA PHE A 4 0.06 -3.38 -11.79
C PHE A 4 -0.41 -4.73 -12.33
N GLU A 5 -1.51 -4.74 -13.07
CA GLU A 5 -2.03 -5.97 -13.69
C GLU A 5 -1.05 -6.54 -14.71
N SER A 6 -0.39 -5.66 -15.47
CA SER A 6 0.66 -6.08 -16.41
C SER A 6 1.85 -6.69 -15.68
N TRP A 7 2.24 -6.09 -14.55
CA TRP A 7 3.30 -6.64 -13.71
C TRP A 7 2.91 -8.00 -13.13
N LEU A 8 1.68 -8.13 -12.62
CA LEU A 8 1.18 -9.42 -12.10
C LEU A 8 1.21 -10.52 -13.15
N ALA A 9 0.92 -10.19 -14.41
CA ALA A 9 0.92 -11.15 -15.50
C ALA A 9 2.30 -11.75 -15.76
N THR A 10 3.37 -11.10 -15.30
CA THR A 10 4.74 -11.60 -15.45
C THR A 10 5.18 -12.45 -14.25
N THR A 11 4.28 -12.67 -13.28
CA THR A 11 4.60 -13.37 -12.03
C THR A 11 3.61 -14.51 -11.80
N ASP A 12 3.95 -15.41 -10.87
CA ASP A 12 3.10 -16.54 -10.46
C ASP A 12 2.39 -16.26 -9.13
N TYR A 13 2.17 -14.99 -8.78
CA TYR A 13 1.68 -14.65 -7.45
C TYR A 13 0.21 -14.96 -7.19
N GLY A 14 -0.58 -15.31 -8.19
CA GLY A 14 -1.93 -15.81 -7.98
C GLY A 14 -2.87 -14.84 -7.26
N VAL A 15 -2.68 -13.55 -7.46
CA VAL A 15 -3.51 -12.51 -6.84
C VAL A 15 -4.71 -12.21 -7.74
N ALA A 16 -5.92 -12.23 -7.16
CA ALA A 16 -7.14 -11.91 -7.89
C ALA A 16 -7.55 -10.46 -7.64
N VAL A 17 -7.62 -9.68 -8.71
CA VAL A 17 -8.04 -8.28 -8.65
C VAL A 17 -9.56 -8.19 -8.79
N ARG A 18 -10.21 -7.43 -7.91
CA ARG A 18 -11.65 -7.18 -7.94
C ARG A 18 -11.91 -5.71 -8.21
N GLU A 19 -12.85 -5.42 -9.10
CA GLU A 19 -13.22 -4.06 -9.47
C GLU A 19 -14.52 -3.63 -8.78
N PHE A 20 -14.56 -2.38 -8.34
CA PHE A 20 -15.72 -1.78 -7.72
C PHE A 20 -15.99 -0.41 -8.35
N PRO A 21 -16.88 -0.34 -9.36
CA PRO A 21 -17.12 0.91 -10.09
C PRO A 21 -17.53 2.10 -9.22
N GLN A 22 -18.12 1.86 -8.04
CA GLN A 22 -18.46 2.93 -7.10
C GLN A 22 -17.25 3.57 -6.45
N GLY A 23 -16.07 2.95 -6.60
CA GLY A 23 -14.83 3.44 -6.03
C GLY A 23 -14.50 2.85 -4.67
N THR A 24 -13.18 2.76 -4.42
CA THR A 24 -12.63 2.26 -3.15
C THR A 24 -11.51 3.19 -2.71
N ARG A 25 -11.70 4.51 -2.85
CA ARG A 25 -10.65 5.50 -2.59
C ARG A 25 -10.29 5.65 -1.13
N THR A 26 -11.27 5.53 -0.24
CA THR A 26 -11.01 5.58 1.19
C THR A 26 -11.01 4.17 1.76
N ALA A 27 -10.33 4.00 2.89
CA ALA A 27 -10.31 2.71 3.59
C ALA A 27 -11.72 2.26 3.97
N GLY A 28 -12.55 3.20 4.41
CA GLY A 28 -13.95 2.90 4.76
C GLY A 28 -14.78 2.43 3.57
N GLU A 29 -14.63 3.09 2.42
CA GLU A 29 -15.32 2.70 1.19
C GLU A 29 -14.87 1.31 0.74
N ALA A 30 -13.56 1.06 0.76
CA ALA A 30 -13.00 -0.23 0.38
C ALA A 30 -13.51 -1.35 1.31
N ALA A 31 -13.51 -1.11 2.61
CA ALA A 31 -13.97 -2.09 3.59
C ALA A 31 -15.45 -2.45 3.37
N ARG A 32 -16.30 -1.46 3.10
CA ARG A 32 -17.71 -1.69 2.81
C ARG A 32 -17.89 -2.46 1.50
N ALA A 33 -17.11 -2.14 0.48
CA ALA A 33 -17.22 -2.78 -0.82
C ALA A 33 -16.89 -4.27 -0.77
N VAL A 34 -15.83 -4.64 -0.03
CA VAL A 34 -15.40 -6.03 0.06
C VAL A 34 -16.02 -6.79 1.24
N GLY A 35 -16.65 -6.08 2.17
CA GLY A 35 -17.29 -6.71 3.33
C GLY A 35 -16.30 -7.13 4.42
N CYS A 36 -15.29 -6.32 4.69
CA CYS A 36 -14.31 -6.60 5.74
C CYS A 36 -14.22 -5.46 6.76
N GLU A 37 -13.39 -5.64 7.78
CA GLU A 37 -13.11 -4.58 8.74
C GLU A 37 -12.19 -3.53 8.13
N VAL A 38 -12.35 -2.26 8.53
CA VAL A 38 -11.52 -1.18 7.99
C VAL A 38 -10.03 -1.41 8.28
N GLY A 39 -9.70 -2.06 9.40
CA GLY A 39 -8.32 -2.40 9.75
C GLY A 39 -7.65 -3.36 8.79
N GLN A 40 -8.43 -4.11 8.01
CA GLN A 40 -7.90 -5.03 6.99
C GLN A 40 -7.54 -4.33 5.68
N ILE A 41 -7.82 -3.06 5.56
CA ILE A 41 -7.47 -2.28 4.36
C ILE A 41 -6.07 -1.74 4.50
N VAL A 42 -5.24 -1.98 3.48
CA VAL A 42 -3.87 -1.50 3.42
C VAL A 42 -3.84 -0.16 2.70
N LYS A 43 -3.46 0.89 3.41
CA LYS A 43 -3.21 2.20 2.79
C LYS A 43 -1.74 2.24 2.37
N SER A 44 -1.47 2.42 1.08
CA SER A 44 -0.11 2.57 0.57
C SER A 44 0.20 4.05 0.46
N LEU A 45 0.96 4.56 1.42
CA LEU A 45 1.26 5.99 1.53
C LEU A 45 2.70 6.26 1.07
N VAL A 46 2.87 7.28 0.25
CA VAL A 46 4.18 7.66 -0.28
C VAL A 46 4.73 8.84 0.51
N PHE A 47 5.91 8.68 1.06
CA PHE A 47 6.62 9.72 1.79
C PHE A 47 8.00 9.95 1.18
N LEU A 48 8.57 11.12 1.45
CA LEU A 48 9.97 11.41 1.15
C LEU A 48 10.74 11.35 2.46
N ALA A 49 11.73 10.48 2.53
CA ALA A 49 12.62 10.36 3.68
C ALA A 49 14.00 10.88 3.24
N GLY A 50 14.37 12.07 3.71
CA GLY A 50 15.60 12.71 3.26
C GLY A 50 15.64 12.91 1.74
N GLY A 51 14.50 13.20 1.13
CA GLY A 51 14.36 13.39 -0.32
C GLY A 51 14.20 12.11 -1.13
N ARG A 52 14.19 10.93 -0.48
CA ARG A 52 14.01 9.64 -1.17
C ARG A 52 12.59 9.11 -0.97
N PRO A 53 11.89 8.69 -2.04
CA PRO A 53 10.57 8.10 -1.88
C PRO A 53 10.62 6.79 -1.11
N VAL A 54 9.70 6.64 -0.16
CA VAL A 54 9.47 5.39 0.58
C VAL A 54 7.97 5.12 0.65
N ILE A 55 7.59 3.88 0.87
CA ILE A 55 6.20 3.47 1.00
C ILE A 55 5.95 3.05 2.45
N ALA A 56 4.84 3.53 3.01
CA ALA A 56 4.33 3.04 4.28
C ALA A 56 3.00 2.34 4.03
N LEU A 57 2.92 1.06 4.39
CA LEU A 57 1.70 0.25 4.31
C LEU A 57 1.04 0.32 5.68
N VAL A 58 -0.06 1.05 5.79
CA VAL A 58 -0.71 1.36 7.06
C VAL A 58 -2.11 0.77 7.08
N SER A 59 -2.50 0.13 8.20
CA SER A 59 -3.86 -0.36 8.39
C SER A 59 -4.86 0.78 8.27
N GLY A 60 -5.99 0.53 7.62
CA GLY A 60 -7.05 1.52 7.46
C GLY A 60 -7.63 2.03 8.77
N ALA A 61 -7.47 1.29 9.87
CA ALA A 61 -7.91 1.70 11.20
C ALA A 61 -6.90 2.60 11.91
N ASN A 62 -5.69 2.72 11.37
CA ASN A 62 -4.58 3.44 12.03
C ASN A 62 -4.24 4.73 11.30
N ARG A 63 -3.65 5.65 12.06
CA ARG A 63 -3.05 6.85 11.53
C ARG A 63 -1.54 6.72 11.66
N LEU A 64 -0.81 6.95 10.57
CA LEU A 64 0.64 6.89 10.57
C LEU A 64 1.23 7.95 11.49
N ASP A 65 2.15 7.55 12.36
CA ASP A 65 2.96 8.48 13.14
C ASP A 65 4.24 8.78 12.33
N GLU A 66 4.33 9.99 11.79
CA GLU A 66 5.43 10.38 10.93
C GLU A 66 6.77 10.41 11.70
N ARG A 67 6.75 10.63 13.00
CA ARG A 67 7.96 10.60 13.82
C ARG A 67 8.54 9.20 13.89
N ARG A 68 7.67 8.18 14.01
CA ARG A 68 8.10 6.78 14.00
C ARG A 68 8.70 6.40 12.66
N LEU A 69 8.06 6.81 11.57
CA LEU A 69 8.58 6.55 10.24
C LEU A 69 9.94 7.22 10.05
N ALA A 70 10.09 8.48 10.47
CA ALA A 70 11.34 9.20 10.37
C ALA A 70 12.46 8.52 11.15
N ALA A 71 12.17 8.05 12.37
CA ALA A 71 13.16 7.37 13.20
C ALA A 71 13.68 6.10 12.54
N ILE A 72 12.81 5.34 11.91
CA ILE A 72 13.18 4.08 11.27
C ILE A 72 13.85 4.32 9.93
N ALA A 73 13.36 5.28 9.15
CA ALA A 73 13.97 5.64 7.87
C ALA A 73 15.31 6.35 8.02
N GLY A 74 15.60 6.87 9.22
CA GLY A 74 16.86 7.54 9.49
C GLY A 74 16.95 8.97 8.96
N SER A 75 15.82 9.57 8.59
CA SER A 75 15.75 10.93 8.03
C SER A 75 14.37 11.52 8.31
N PRO A 76 14.25 12.85 8.37
CA PRO A 76 12.94 13.48 8.43
C PRO A 76 12.08 13.08 7.24
N VAL A 77 10.79 12.89 7.46
CA VAL A 77 9.85 12.50 6.41
C VAL A 77 8.84 13.60 6.14
N THR A 78 8.45 13.72 4.88
CA THR A 78 7.36 14.58 4.44
C THR A 78 6.48 13.79 3.49
N LYS A 79 5.20 14.10 3.46
CA LYS A 79 4.28 13.44 2.53
C LYS A 79 4.63 13.82 1.10
N ALA A 80 4.75 12.84 0.21
CA ALA A 80 5.01 13.10 -1.20
C ALA A 80 3.78 13.73 -1.87
N ASP A 81 4.00 14.67 -2.78
CA ASP A 81 2.91 15.19 -3.60
C ASP A 81 2.50 14.18 -4.67
N ALA A 82 1.40 14.49 -5.38
CA ALA A 82 0.83 13.57 -6.37
C ALA A 82 1.81 13.26 -7.51
N GLU A 83 2.55 14.25 -7.97
CA GLU A 83 3.49 14.07 -9.07
C GLU A 83 4.67 13.20 -8.65
N THR A 84 5.22 13.47 -7.47
CA THR A 84 6.34 12.68 -6.92
C THR A 84 5.91 11.23 -6.69
N ALA A 85 4.73 11.02 -6.13
CA ALA A 85 4.20 9.67 -5.91
C ALA A 85 4.03 8.93 -7.23
N ARG A 86 3.50 9.57 -8.25
CA ARG A 86 3.31 8.97 -9.58
C ARG A 86 4.64 8.63 -10.22
N THR A 87 5.61 9.51 -10.15
CA THR A 87 6.94 9.28 -10.75
C THR A 87 7.65 8.10 -10.07
N ALA A 88 7.61 8.05 -8.74
CA ALA A 88 8.29 6.99 -7.98
C ALA A 88 7.61 5.63 -8.12
N THR A 89 6.28 5.59 -8.08
CA THR A 89 5.54 4.33 -8.04
C THR A 89 5.01 3.88 -9.39
N GLY A 90 4.74 4.81 -10.28
CA GLY A 90 4.06 4.56 -11.56
C GLY A 90 2.54 4.58 -11.43
N PHE A 91 2.01 4.97 -10.26
CA PHE A 91 0.56 4.96 -9.98
C PHE A 91 0.13 6.27 -9.35
N ALA A 92 -1.14 6.62 -9.56
CA ALA A 92 -1.75 7.79 -8.93
C ALA A 92 -2.07 7.51 -7.46
N ILE A 93 -2.03 8.55 -6.63
CA ILE A 93 -2.46 8.47 -5.22
C ILE A 93 -3.90 7.92 -5.18
N GLY A 94 -4.15 7.01 -4.24
CA GLY A 94 -5.43 6.31 -4.13
C GLY A 94 -5.45 4.97 -4.83
N GLY A 95 -4.56 4.76 -5.82
CA GLY A 95 -4.43 3.49 -6.53
C GLY A 95 -3.09 2.81 -6.34
N VAL A 96 -2.20 3.37 -5.52
CA VAL A 96 -0.84 2.81 -5.34
C VAL A 96 -0.91 1.43 -4.71
N PRO A 97 -0.43 0.39 -5.41
CA PRO A 97 -0.37 -0.96 -4.83
C PRO A 97 0.82 -1.07 -3.88
N PRO A 98 0.84 -2.12 -3.03
CA PRO A 98 1.93 -2.29 -2.08
C PRO A 98 3.24 -2.82 -2.68
N PHE A 99 3.22 -3.25 -3.94
CA PHE A 99 4.39 -3.73 -4.67
C PHE A 99 4.14 -3.58 -6.18
N GLY A 100 5.12 -3.95 -7.01
CA GLY A 100 4.99 -3.79 -8.46
C GLY A 100 5.20 -2.35 -8.92
N HIS A 101 6.00 -1.58 -8.20
CA HIS A 101 6.25 -0.17 -8.49
C HIS A 101 7.19 0.03 -9.66
N ALA A 102 7.12 1.22 -10.27
CA ALA A 102 7.96 1.59 -11.40
C ALA A 102 9.45 1.67 -11.04
N THR A 103 9.76 2.04 -9.79
CA THR A 103 11.13 2.06 -9.27
C THR A 103 11.21 1.19 -8.03
N GLU A 104 12.43 0.81 -7.63
CA GLU A 104 12.62 0.06 -6.40
C GLU A 104 12.53 1.01 -5.20
N LEU A 105 11.63 0.70 -4.27
CA LEU A 105 11.34 1.55 -3.13
C LEU A 105 11.47 0.76 -1.82
N LEU A 106 11.93 1.44 -0.77
CA LEU A 106 11.89 0.87 0.58
C LEU A 106 10.44 0.90 1.05
N VAL A 107 10.00 -0.21 1.65
CA VAL A 107 8.63 -0.37 2.13
C VAL A 107 8.64 -0.70 3.61
N TYR A 108 7.83 0.01 4.37
CA TYR A 108 7.60 -0.24 5.80
C TYR A 108 6.15 -0.65 5.99
N MET A 109 5.92 -1.68 6.79
CA MET A 109 4.59 -2.26 6.95
C MET A 109 4.13 -2.17 8.40
N ASP A 110 2.94 -1.63 8.60
CA ASP A 110 2.28 -1.53 9.89
C ASP A 110 2.10 -2.93 10.50
N ARG A 111 2.61 -3.12 11.69
CA ARG A 111 2.52 -4.40 12.42
C ARG A 111 1.07 -4.86 12.60
N ASP A 112 0.14 -3.94 12.76
CA ASP A 112 -1.27 -4.30 12.98
C ASP A 112 -1.88 -5.05 11.80
N LEU A 113 -1.33 -4.89 10.60
CA LEU A 113 -1.78 -5.66 9.44
C LEU A 113 -1.51 -7.16 9.60
N THR A 114 -0.51 -7.54 10.37
CA THR A 114 -0.16 -8.96 10.58
C THR A 114 -1.15 -9.68 11.49
N GLY A 115 -2.06 -8.96 12.16
CA GLY A 115 -3.06 -9.53 13.04
C GLY A 115 -4.29 -10.09 12.32
N TYR A 116 -4.37 -9.96 11.01
CA TYR A 116 -5.51 -10.44 10.22
C TYR A 116 -5.12 -11.65 9.37
N GLY A 117 -6.11 -12.48 9.05
CA GLY A 117 -5.89 -13.61 8.13
C GLY A 117 -5.65 -13.17 6.70
N VAL A 118 -6.38 -12.14 6.27
CA VAL A 118 -6.18 -11.50 4.96
C VAL A 118 -6.31 -10.00 5.11
N VAL A 119 -5.67 -9.27 4.20
CA VAL A 119 -5.80 -7.82 4.06
C VAL A 119 -6.09 -7.48 2.61
N TRP A 120 -6.56 -6.27 2.35
CA TRP A 120 -6.95 -5.82 1.03
C TRP A 120 -6.18 -4.58 0.64
N ALA A 121 -5.64 -4.54 -0.57
CA ALA A 121 -4.80 -3.44 -1.05
C ALA A 121 -5.25 -2.96 -2.43
N ALA A 122 -4.87 -1.75 -2.78
CA ALA A 122 -5.16 -1.19 -4.10
C ALA A 122 -4.39 -1.94 -5.19
N ALA A 123 -5.05 -2.12 -6.32
CA ALA A 123 -4.52 -2.87 -7.46
C ALA A 123 -4.10 -1.98 -8.63
N GLY A 124 -3.61 -0.79 -8.34
CA GLY A 124 -3.11 0.15 -9.35
C GLY A 124 -4.13 1.18 -9.80
N ARG A 125 -5.37 1.10 -9.32
CA ARG A 125 -6.46 2.03 -9.63
C ARG A 125 -7.31 2.27 -8.38
N PRO A 126 -7.96 3.43 -8.25
CA PRO A 126 -8.82 3.72 -7.10
C PRO A 126 -10.07 2.85 -6.98
N ASP A 127 -10.44 2.12 -8.04
CA ASP A 127 -11.64 1.28 -8.09
C ASP A 127 -11.33 -0.22 -8.11
N ALA A 128 -10.09 -0.60 -7.90
CA ALA A 128 -9.67 -2.00 -7.95
C ALA A 128 -8.84 -2.37 -6.72
N VAL A 129 -9.14 -3.52 -6.12
CA VAL A 129 -8.45 -4.03 -4.93
C VAL A 129 -8.21 -5.52 -5.07
N PHE A 130 -7.29 -6.04 -4.28
CA PHE A 130 -7.01 -7.48 -4.18
C PHE A 130 -6.79 -7.87 -2.73
N GLU A 131 -7.11 -9.12 -2.40
CA GLU A 131 -6.83 -9.65 -1.07
C GLU A 131 -5.50 -10.41 -1.07
N ILE A 132 -4.83 -10.39 0.07
CA ILE A 132 -3.55 -11.06 0.23
C ILE A 132 -3.31 -11.36 1.70
N GLU A 133 -2.64 -12.49 1.99
CA GLU A 133 -2.23 -12.80 3.36
C GLU A 133 -1.09 -11.86 3.77
N PRO A 134 -1.06 -11.40 5.03
CA PRO A 134 -0.02 -10.46 5.48
C PRO A 134 1.41 -10.95 5.28
N ASP A 135 1.69 -12.23 5.51
CA ASP A 135 3.03 -12.78 5.31
C ASP A 135 3.47 -12.70 3.85
N ARG A 136 2.54 -12.99 2.93
CA ARG A 136 2.80 -12.89 1.51
C ARG A 136 2.98 -11.44 1.08
N LEU A 137 2.18 -10.54 1.65
CA LEU A 137 2.33 -9.11 1.40
C LEU A 137 3.73 -8.63 1.79
N ARG A 138 4.20 -9.05 2.97
CA ARG A 138 5.53 -8.70 3.44
C ARG A 138 6.61 -9.24 2.50
N GLU A 139 6.48 -10.48 2.04
CA GLU A 139 7.44 -11.07 1.12
C GLU A 139 7.50 -10.35 -0.22
N LEU A 140 6.35 -10.11 -0.85
CA LEU A 140 6.28 -9.51 -2.18
C LEU A 140 6.68 -8.03 -2.17
N SER A 141 6.35 -7.31 -1.11
CA SER A 141 6.72 -5.90 -0.97
C SER A 141 8.13 -5.71 -0.43
N LYS A 142 8.73 -6.77 0.13
CA LYS A 142 10.02 -6.73 0.84
C LYS A 142 9.97 -5.74 2.01
N ALA A 143 8.81 -5.63 2.62
CA ALA A 143 8.58 -4.66 3.68
C ALA A 143 9.26 -5.05 4.99
N THR A 144 9.66 -4.02 5.73
CA THR A 144 10.06 -4.15 7.13
C THR A 144 8.83 -3.90 7.98
N VAL A 145 8.46 -4.87 8.81
CA VAL A 145 7.30 -4.77 9.70
C VAL A 145 7.68 -4.01 10.96
N ILE A 146 6.96 -2.94 11.24
CA ILE A 146 7.23 -2.06 12.38
C ILE A 146 5.93 -1.47 12.92
N ASP A 147 5.99 -0.92 14.13
CA ASP A 147 4.89 -0.16 14.69
C ASP A 147 4.91 1.26 14.10
N LEU A 148 3.90 1.57 13.27
CA LEU A 148 3.79 2.86 12.58
C LEU A 148 2.74 3.79 13.18
N LYS A 149 2.04 3.39 14.23
CA LYS A 149 0.99 4.22 14.83
C LYS A 149 1.42 4.90 16.13
#